data_ba65f55df6f65167ba52256592869480
#
_entry.id   ba65f55df6f65167ba52256592869480
#
_cell.length_a   1.000
_cell.length_b   1.000
_cell.length_c   1.000
_cell.angle_alpha   90.00
_cell.angle_beta   90.00
_cell.angle_gamma   90.00
#
_symmetry.space_group_name_H-M   'P 1'
#
loop_
_entity.id
_entity.type
_entity.pdbx_description
1 polymer ?
#
loop_
_entity_poly.entity_id
_entity_poly.type
_entity_poly.pdbx_seq_one_letter_code
_entity_poly.pdbx_strand_id
1 'polypeptide(L)'
;MANICITNYVIEGEKKELDALYQTMKEQQENNLGCLVKALGKNLEEVECRGVWTDLERKDNTLRVTFETAWTPCYEVTTLMKEAYPSLRIFYKAEEPGCGIYLKNDAEGKYFPETETDGHPYELMTEEREQAQVRLIRGIHDGSIKVNVSKKE
;
A
#
# COMPACT_ATOMS: atom_id res chain seq x y z
N MET A 1 8.51 3.10 -19.72
CA MET A 1 8.41 3.75 -18.40
C MET A 1 7.10 3.34 -17.72
N ALA A 2 7.20 2.88 -16.48
CA ALA A 2 6.00 2.57 -15.71
C ALA A 2 5.28 3.85 -15.29
N ASN A 3 3.95 3.84 -15.30
CA ASN A 3 3.16 4.89 -14.69
C ASN A 3 3.32 4.81 -13.17
N ILE A 4 3.38 5.94 -12.50
CA ILE A 4 3.58 5.99 -11.06
C ILE A 4 2.23 6.16 -10.36
N CYS A 5 1.93 5.24 -9.47
CA CYS A 5 0.79 5.31 -8.57
C CYS A 5 1.25 5.95 -7.26
N ILE A 6 0.57 6.99 -6.84
CA ILE A 6 0.86 7.68 -5.58
C ILE A 6 -0.20 7.29 -4.56
N THR A 7 0.25 6.72 -3.44
CA THR A 7 -0.63 6.33 -2.35
C THR A 7 -0.24 7.09 -1.08
N ASN A 8 -1.16 7.90 -0.58
CA ASN A 8 -0.99 8.61 0.68
C ASN A 8 -1.58 7.78 1.81
N TYR A 9 -0.79 7.52 2.84
CA TYR A 9 -1.20 6.73 3.99
C TYR A 9 -1.31 7.58 5.24
N VAL A 10 -2.33 7.31 6.03
CA VAL A 10 -2.42 7.73 7.43
C VAL A 10 -2.69 6.47 8.25
N ILE A 11 -1.81 6.19 9.17
CA ILE A 11 -1.84 4.95 9.97
C ILE A 11 -2.06 5.29 11.42
N GLU A 12 -3.09 4.67 12.01
CA GLU A 12 -3.39 4.73 13.45
C GLU A 12 -3.04 3.38 14.08
N GLY A 13 -2.85 3.39 15.39
CA GLY A 13 -2.62 2.15 16.14
C GLY A 13 -2.04 2.45 17.51
N GLU A 14 -1.61 1.40 18.21
CA GLU A 14 -0.93 1.55 19.49
C GLU A 14 0.39 2.29 19.29
N LYS A 15 0.72 3.20 20.20
CA LYS A 15 1.94 4.00 20.13
C LYS A 15 3.18 3.13 19.93
N LYS A 16 3.27 2.03 20.66
CA LYS A 16 4.40 1.10 20.57
C LYS A 16 4.59 0.55 19.16
N GLU A 17 3.51 0.17 18.51
CA GLU A 17 3.57 -0.39 17.16
C GLU A 17 3.80 0.69 16.10
N LEU A 18 3.21 1.88 16.27
CA LEU A 18 3.49 3.02 15.39
C LEU A 18 4.97 3.42 15.45
N ASP A 19 5.53 3.48 16.66
CA ASP A 19 6.94 3.81 16.83
C ASP A 19 7.85 2.72 16.25
N ALA A 20 7.46 1.46 16.39
CA ALA A 20 8.21 0.34 15.84
C ALA A 20 8.25 0.38 14.31
N LEU A 21 7.11 0.62 13.65
CA LEU A 21 7.07 0.73 12.20
C LEU A 21 7.88 1.95 11.71
N TYR A 22 7.71 3.09 12.37
CA TYR A 22 8.47 4.29 12.04
C TYR A 22 9.98 4.05 12.12
N GLN A 23 10.42 3.41 13.20
CA GLN A 23 11.84 3.12 13.42
C GLN A 23 12.35 2.11 12.38
N THR A 24 11.57 1.07 12.08
CA THR A 24 11.90 0.10 11.05
C THR A 24 12.14 0.78 9.71
N MET A 25 11.27 1.71 9.32
CA MET A 25 11.43 2.44 8.07
C MET A 25 12.63 3.38 8.11
N LYS A 26 12.84 4.10 9.20
CA LYS A 26 13.96 5.03 9.32
C LYS A 26 15.32 4.36 9.30
N GLU A 27 15.42 3.14 9.78
CA GLU A 27 16.69 2.39 9.84
C GLU A 27 17.15 1.88 8.48
N GLN A 28 16.25 1.88 7.47
CA GLN A 28 16.62 1.41 6.16
C GLN A 28 17.59 2.40 5.49
N GLN A 29 18.62 1.89 4.85
CA GLN A 29 19.59 2.72 4.12
C GLN A 29 18.95 3.39 2.91
N GLU A 30 17.97 2.72 2.29
CA GLU A 30 17.23 3.24 1.16
C GLU A 30 15.73 3.21 1.46
N ASN A 31 15.01 4.19 0.95
CA ASN A 31 13.55 4.29 1.08
C ASN A 31 12.79 3.42 0.07
N ASN A 32 13.37 2.30 -0.30
CA ASN A 32 12.82 1.40 -1.30
C ASN A 32 11.92 0.37 -0.60
N LEU A 33 10.77 0.10 -1.19
CA LEU A 33 9.77 -0.79 -0.58
C LEU A 33 10.28 -2.23 -0.45
N GLY A 34 11.21 -2.66 -1.30
CA GLY A 34 11.86 -3.95 -1.14
C GLY A 34 12.62 -4.06 0.18
N CYS A 35 13.28 -3.00 0.61
CA CYS A 35 13.94 -2.97 1.92
C CYS A 35 12.94 -3.10 3.06
N LEU A 36 11.79 -2.45 2.95
CA LEU A 36 10.71 -2.57 3.93
C LEU A 36 10.16 -4.00 3.98
N VAL A 37 9.93 -4.62 2.83
CA VAL A 37 9.47 -6.01 2.74
C VAL A 37 10.42 -6.95 3.49
N LYS A 38 11.73 -6.81 3.27
CA LYS A 38 12.74 -7.61 3.98
C LYS A 38 12.71 -7.34 5.48
N ALA A 39 12.60 -6.09 5.88
CA ALA A 39 12.55 -5.71 7.29
C ALA A 39 11.32 -6.27 8.00
N LEU A 40 10.22 -6.49 7.26
CA LEU A 40 9.00 -7.09 7.79
C LEU A 40 8.99 -8.62 7.71
N GLY A 41 10.13 -9.23 7.36
CA GLY A 41 10.31 -10.67 7.43
C GLY A 41 9.92 -11.46 6.18
N LYS A 42 9.70 -10.78 5.06
CA LYS A 42 9.40 -11.43 3.78
C LYS A 42 10.53 -11.19 2.79
N ASN A 43 10.64 -12.04 1.78
CA ASN A 43 11.61 -11.83 0.72
C ASN A 43 10.93 -11.29 -0.55
N LEU A 44 11.73 -10.73 -1.45
CA LEU A 44 11.22 -10.12 -2.67
C LEU A 44 10.63 -11.10 -3.67
N GLU A 45 10.94 -12.39 -3.53
CA GLU A 45 10.34 -13.44 -4.35
C GLU A 45 8.90 -13.73 -3.92
N GLU A 46 8.59 -13.52 -2.64
CA GLU A 46 7.25 -13.73 -2.09
C GLU A 46 6.34 -12.51 -2.28
N VAL A 47 6.93 -11.31 -2.20
CA VAL A 47 6.20 -10.05 -2.32
C VAL A 47 6.90 -9.15 -3.30
N GLU A 48 6.34 -9.04 -4.48
CA GLU A 48 6.85 -8.14 -5.49
C GLU A 48 6.25 -6.74 -5.28
N CYS A 49 7.12 -5.79 -4.95
CA CYS A 49 6.70 -4.40 -4.82
C CYS A 49 7.79 -3.47 -5.34
N ARG A 50 7.49 -2.79 -6.45
CA ARG A 50 8.40 -1.80 -7.04
C ARG A 50 7.96 -0.42 -6.61
N GLY A 51 8.80 0.23 -5.83
CA GLY A 51 8.50 1.59 -5.41
C GLY A 51 9.36 2.08 -4.27
N VAL A 52 9.08 3.30 -3.87
CA VAL A 52 9.77 3.99 -2.79
C VAL A 52 8.73 4.63 -1.87
N TRP A 53 9.15 4.97 -0.64
CA TRP A 53 8.33 5.82 0.21
C TRP A 53 8.99 7.18 0.40
N THR A 54 8.15 8.18 0.63
CA THR A 54 8.55 9.56 0.91
C THR A 54 7.68 10.12 2.04
N ASP A 55 8.02 11.30 2.52
CA ASP A 55 7.20 12.06 3.49
C ASP A 55 6.82 11.26 4.74
N LEU A 56 7.78 10.47 5.26
CA LEU A 56 7.56 9.71 6.48
C LEU A 56 7.52 10.64 7.70
N GLU A 57 6.38 10.68 8.37
CA GLU A 57 6.16 11.53 9.54
C GLU A 57 5.46 10.75 10.66
N ARG A 58 6.03 10.80 11.84
CA ARG A 58 5.42 10.25 13.04
C ARG A 58 5.01 11.40 13.96
N LYS A 59 3.71 11.60 14.13
CA LYS A 59 3.18 12.73 14.89
C LYS A 59 1.91 12.36 15.62
N ASP A 60 1.80 12.73 16.89
CA ASP A 60 0.65 12.45 17.74
C ASP A 60 0.31 10.95 17.73
N ASN A 61 -0.89 10.59 17.29
CA ASN A 61 -1.36 9.21 17.26
C ASN A 61 -1.33 8.62 15.86
N THR A 62 -0.58 9.23 14.94
CA THR A 62 -0.53 8.78 13.54
C THR A 62 0.89 8.63 13.02
N LEU A 63 1.01 7.80 12.02
CA LEU A 63 2.17 7.74 11.13
C LEU A 63 1.68 8.03 9.74
N ARG A 64 2.32 8.97 9.05
CA ARG A 64 1.98 9.35 7.68
C ARG A 64 3.14 9.03 6.76
N VAL A 65 2.83 8.52 5.59
CA VAL A 65 3.84 8.19 4.59
C VAL A 65 3.18 8.16 3.21
N THR A 66 3.96 8.47 2.19
CA THR A 66 3.53 8.39 0.79
C THR A 66 4.31 7.30 0.10
N PHE A 67 3.62 6.40 -0.62
CA PHE A 67 4.26 5.41 -1.47
C PHE A 67 4.13 5.85 -2.92
N GLU A 68 5.23 5.72 -3.67
CA GLU A 68 5.25 5.86 -5.11
C GLU A 68 5.57 4.48 -5.68
N THR A 69 4.57 3.86 -6.32
CA THR A 69 4.67 2.49 -6.80
C THR A 69 4.40 2.41 -8.30
N ALA A 70 4.86 1.33 -8.94
CA ALA A 70 4.66 1.14 -10.37
C ALA A 70 3.24 0.63 -10.65
N TRP A 71 2.46 1.36 -11.43
CA TRP A 71 1.13 1.03 -11.99
C TRP A 71 -0.02 1.00 -10.99
N THR A 72 0.13 0.33 -9.85
CA THR A 72 -0.96 0.11 -8.88
C THR A 72 -0.47 0.29 -7.45
N PRO A 73 -1.37 0.48 -6.48
CA PRO A 73 -1.01 0.44 -5.07
C PRO A 73 -0.43 -0.93 -4.70
N CYS A 74 0.47 -0.93 -3.72
CA CYS A 74 1.09 -2.17 -3.27
C CYS A 74 0.33 -2.75 -2.07
N TYR A 75 -0.79 -3.42 -2.33
CA TYR A 75 -1.68 -3.96 -1.30
C TYR A 75 -0.98 -4.97 -0.37
N GLU A 76 -0.03 -5.74 -0.91
CA GLU A 76 0.69 -6.72 -0.11
C GLU A 76 1.54 -6.09 0.98
N VAL A 77 2.17 -4.95 0.72
CA VAL A 77 2.94 -4.24 1.75
C VAL A 77 2.02 -3.72 2.85
N THR A 78 0.84 -3.22 2.48
CA THR A 78 -0.19 -2.81 3.45
C THR A 78 -0.56 -3.99 4.36
N THR A 79 -0.79 -5.15 3.77
CA THR A 79 -1.11 -6.38 4.51
C THR A 79 0.05 -6.80 5.41
N LEU A 80 1.29 -6.75 4.92
CA LEU A 80 2.48 -7.07 5.72
C LEU A 80 2.61 -6.16 6.95
N MET A 81 2.34 -4.87 6.79
CA MET A 81 2.38 -3.95 7.92
C MET A 81 1.36 -4.32 8.98
N LYS A 82 0.14 -4.68 8.59
CA LYS A 82 -0.91 -5.12 9.51
C LYS A 82 -0.56 -6.45 10.19
N GLU A 83 0.03 -7.38 9.45
CA GLU A 83 0.44 -8.66 9.99
C GLU A 83 1.58 -8.51 11.01
N ALA A 84 2.54 -7.63 10.74
CA ALA A 84 3.65 -7.35 11.65
C ALA A 84 3.21 -6.57 12.89
N TYR A 85 2.24 -5.68 12.74
CA TYR A 85 1.76 -4.79 13.80
C TYR A 85 0.24 -4.80 13.84
N PRO A 86 -0.36 -5.78 14.55
CA PRO A 86 -1.82 -6.03 14.43
C PRO A 86 -2.74 -4.91 14.89
N SER A 87 -2.26 -3.96 15.70
CA SER A 87 -3.10 -2.82 16.11
C SER A 87 -3.28 -1.78 15.03
N LEU A 88 -2.51 -1.84 13.95
CA LEU A 88 -2.53 -0.80 12.93
C LEU A 88 -3.84 -0.77 12.17
N ARG A 89 -4.38 0.43 12.03
CA ARG A 89 -5.48 0.75 11.11
C ARG A 89 -4.92 1.66 10.05
N ILE A 90 -4.94 1.19 8.81
CA ILE A 90 -4.28 1.84 7.69
C ILE A 90 -5.32 2.46 6.77
N PHE A 91 -5.30 3.79 6.70
CA PHE A 91 -6.14 4.57 5.79
C PHE A 91 -5.29 5.05 4.63
N TYR A 92 -5.83 4.99 3.42
CA TYR A 92 -5.08 5.47 2.26
C TYR A 92 -5.97 6.05 1.16
N LYS A 93 -5.34 6.85 0.34
CA LYS A 93 -5.88 7.38 -0.91
C LYS A 93 -4.82 7.16 -2.00
N ALA A 94 -5.20 6.52 -3.09
CA ALA A 94 -4.29 6.18 -4.17
C ALA A 94 -4.76 6.75 -5.50
N GLU A 95 -3.83 7.26 -6.29
CA GLU A 95 -4.11 7.84 -7.60
C GLU A 95 -3.05 7.42 -8.61
N GLU A 96 -3.50 6.90 -9.74
CA GLU A 96 -2.68 6.69 -10.94
C GLU A 96 -3.54 7.09 -12.15
N PRO A 97 -3.44 8.35 -12.59
CA PRO A 97 -4.30 8.88 -13.65
C PRO A 97 -4.17 8.18 -15.01
N GLY A 98 -2.96 7.74 -15.35
CA GLY A 98 -2.73 7.04 -16.62
C GLY A 98 -3.48 5.73 -16.76
N CYS A 99 -3.74 5.04 -15.64
CA CYS A 99 -4.53 3.80 -15.60
C CYS A 99 -5.95 4.04 -15.08
N GLY A 100 -6.32 5.28 -14.79
CA GLY A 100 -7.65 5.61 -14.25
C GLY A 100 -7.88 5.11 -12.83
N ILE A 101 -6.82 5.00 -12.03
CA ILE A 101 -6.94 4.53 -10.65
C ILE A 101 -7.17 5.71 -9.71
N TYR A 102 -8.31 5.71 -9.03
CA TYR A 102 -8.69 6.68 -8.00
C TYR A 102 -9.39 5.90 -6.91
N LEU A 103 -8.65 5.58 -5.84
CA LEU A 103 -9.12 4.69 -4.78
C LEU A 103 -8.91 5.31 -3.41
N LYS A 104 -9.79 4.99 -2.47
CA LYS A 104 -9.54 5.22 -1.05
C LYS A 104 -10.25 4.15 -0.23
N ASN A 105 -9.71 3.82 0.93
CA ASN A 105 -10.35 2.89 1.87
C ASN A 105 -11.01 3.59 3.05
N ASP A 106 -10.92 4.91 3.09
CA ASP A 106 -11.45 5.75 4.18
C ASP A 106 -12.91 6.12 3.90
N ALA A 107 -13.83 5.18 4.13
CA ALA A 107 -15.24 5.33 3.81
C ALA A 107 -15.90 6.52 4.52
N GLU A 108 -15.48 6.83 5.74
CA GLU A 108 -16.05 7.92 6.54
C GLU A 108 -15.42 9.27 6.27
N GLY A 109 -14.34 9.32 5.49
CA GLY A 109 -13.64 10.56 5.18
C GLY A 109 -12.90 11.16 6.36
N LYS A 110 -12.43 10.34 7.28
CA LYS A 110 -11.73 10.80 8.49
C LYS A 110 -10.44 11.57 8.16
N TYR A 111 -9.67 11.07 7.20
CA TYR A 111 -8.41 11.67 6.75
C TYR A 111 -8.47 12.12 5.30
N PHE A 112 -9.29 11.48 4.50
CA PHE A 112 -9.44 11.75 3.07
C PHE A 112 -10.91 12.02 2.75
N PRO A 113 -11.40 13.24 3.09
CA PRO A 113 -12.82 13.57 2.90
C PRO A 113 -13.22 13.81 1.45
N GLU A 114 -12.28 13.99 0.55
CA GLU A 114 -12.55 14.26 -0.85
C GLU A 114 -13.28 13.08 -1.50
N THR A 115 -14.34 13.36 -2.27
CA THR A 115 -15.11 12.36 -3.00
C THR A 115 -14.64 12.20 -4.44
N GLU A 116 -13.93 13.20 -4.94
CA GLU A 116 -13.41 13.22 -6.31
C GLU A 116 -12.16 14.09 -6.43
N THR A 117 -11.41 13.90 -7.50
CA THR A 117 -10.31 14.76 -7.90
C THR A 117 -10.37 14.98 -9.42
N ASP A 118 -10.31 16.24 -9.86
CA ASP A 118 -10.35 16.62 -11.30
C ASP A 118 -11.48 15.91 -12.08
N GLY A 119 -12.66 15.80 -11.46
CA GLY A 119 -13.82 15.16 -12.07
C GLY A 119 -13.83 13.63 -12.02
N HIS A 120 -12.82 13.01 -11.39
CA HIS A 120 -12.74 11.56 -11.21
C HIS A 120 -13.17 11.18 -9.80
N PRO A 121 -14.28 10.45 -9.63
CA PRO A 121 -14.71 10.00 -8.30
C PRO A 121 -13.76 8.93 -7.75
N TYR A 122 -13.53 8.96 -6.44
CA TYR A 122 -12.78 7.89 -5.78
C TYR A 122 -13.67 6.67 -5.58
N GLU A 123 -13.16 5.51 -5.99
CA GLU A 123 -13.78 4.23 -5.66
C GLU A 123 -13.41 3.84 -4.24
N LEU A 124 -14.37 3.27 -3.52
CA LEU A 124 -14.12 2.74 -2.19
C LEU A 124 -13.46 1.36 -2.28
N MET A 125 -12.25 1.25 -1.74
CA MET A 125 -11.57 -0.02 -1.55
C MET A 125 -12.01 -0.58 -0.21
N THR A 126 -12.90 -1.56 -0.21
CA THR A 126 -13.33 -2.23 1.02
C THR A 126 -12.28 -3.23 1.47
N GLU A 127 -12.30 -3.59 2.73
CA GLU A 127 -11.39 -4.60 3.27
C GLU A 127 -11.52 -5.94 2.53
N GLU A 128 -12.76 -6.33 2.18
CA GLU A 128 -13.00 -7.55 1.40
C GLU A 128 -12.35 -7.50 0.02
N ARG A 129 -12.46 -6.38 -0.66
CA ARG A 129 -11.85 -6.18 -1.98
C ARG A 129 -10.32 -6.20 -1.89
N GLU A 130 -9.76 -5.54 -0.87
CA GLU A 130 -8.32 -5.50 -0.65
C GLU A 130 -7.78 -6.91 -0.37
N GLN A 131 -8.44 -7.65 0.51
CA GLN A 131 -8.06 -9.04 0.81
C GLN A 131 -8.18 -9.96 -0.40
N ALA A 132 -9.21 -9.76 -1.24
CA ALA A 132 -9.35 -10.51 -2.48
C ALA A 132 -8.19 -10.24 -3.45
N GLN A 133 -7.75 -8.99 -3.56
CA GLN A 133 -6.59 -8.63 -4.37
C GLN A 133 -5.30 -9.28 -3.83
N VAL A 134 -5.10 -9.24 -2.54
CA VAL A 134 -3.91 -9.85 -1.92
C VAL A 134 -3.91 -11.37 -2.14
N ARG A 135 -5.04 -12.03 -1.97
CA ARG A 135 -5.14 -13.48 -2.24
C ARG A 135 -4.84 -13.81 -3.69
N LEU A 136 -5.34 -12.99 -4.62
CA LEU A 136 -5.06 -13.18 -6.05
C LEU A 136 -3.58 -13.04 -6.35
N ILE A 137 -2.94 -12.00 -5.86
CA ILE A 137 -1.51 -11.74 -6.06
C ILE A 137 -0.66 -12.88 -5.46
N ARG A 138 -0.95 -13.28 -4.23
CA ARG A 138 -0.26 -14.39 -3.56
C ARG A 138 -0.45 -15.70 -4.30
N GLY A 139 -1.66 -15.96 -4.79
CA GLY A 139 -1.96 -17.15 -5.58
C GLY A 139 -1.21 -17.21 -6.91
N ILE A 140 -1.04 -16.07 -7.57
CA ILE A 140 -0.24 -15.97 -8.80
C ILE A 140 1.24 -16.25 -8.48
N HIS A 141 1.77 -15.67 -7.40
CA HIS A 141 3.16 -15.86 -7.01
C HIS A 141 3.49 -17.29 -6.62
N ASP A 142 2.61 -17.97 -5.89
CA ASP A 142 2.85 -19.35 -5.45
C ASP A 142 2.44 -20.41 -6.50
N GLY A 143 1.88 -19.97 -7.63
CA GLY A 143 1.48 -20.85 -8.72
C GLY A 143 0.14 -21.53 -8.54
N SER A 144 -0.61 -21.27 -7.44
CA SER A 144 -1.94 -21.86 -7.22
C SER A 144 -3.00 -21.24 -8.13
N ILE A 145 -2.77 -20.02 -8.62
CA ILE A 145 -3.63 -19.34 -9.57
C ILE A 145 -2.85 -19.10 -10.86
N LYS A 146 -3.37 -19.62 -11.97
CA LYS A 146 -2.80 -19.41 -13.29
C LYS A 146 -3.48 -18.24 -13.97
N VAL A 147 -2.68 -17.30 -14.46
CA VAL A 147 -3.18 -16.20 -15.27
C VAL A 147 -3.00 -16.55 -16.73
N ASN A 148 -4.12 -16.65 -17.46
CA ASN A 148 -4.07 -16.74 -18.92
C ASN A 148 -3.88 -15.34 -19.48
N VAL A 149 -2.65 -15.04 -19.84
CA VAL A 149 -2.37 -13.84 -20.61
C VAL A 149 -2.65 -14.17 -22.07
N SER A 150 -3.78 -13.70 -22.60
CA SER A 150 -3.96 -13.73 -24.05
C SER A 150 -2.95 -12.78 -24.66
N LYS A 151 -1.99 -13.33 -25.40
CA LYS A 151 -1.09 -12.53 -26.21
C LYS A 151 -1.90 -11.87 -27.30
N LYS A 152 -2.20 -10.59 -27.14
CA LYS A 152 -2.56 -9.78 -28.29
C LYS A 152 -1.28 -9.32 -28.93
N GLU A 153 -1.07 -9.84 -30.07
CA GLU A 153 -0.02 -9.32 -30.95
C GLU A 153 -0.51 -8.02 -31.59
#